data_335a7e197156fb16a3dd5659b066fb08
#
_entry.id   335a7e197156fb16a3dd5659b066fb08
#
_cell.length_a   1.000
_cell.length_b   1.000
_cell.length_c   1.000
_cell.angle_alpha   90.00
_cell.angle_beta   90.00
_cell.angle_gamma   90.00
#
_symmetry.space_group_name_H-M   'P 1'
#
loop_
_entity.id
_entity.type
_entity.pdbx_description
1 polymer ?
#
loop_
_entity_poly.entity_id
_entity_poly.type
_entity_poly.pdbx_seq_one_letter_code
_entity_poly.pdbx_strand_id
1 'polypeptide(L)'
;MVLVTGGNGFIGKELVTFLQNDFTVRTSVRQLDGKCKALPPSVETVVTGDISDKTNWNRAIDGADVVIHLAGRAHILDDTALSPIDLFREVNTKATLHLFDEAVKNGVRRFIFVSSIGVNGNITHGKPFTEQDSPEPASDYALSKYEAEKQLTLAAAQSDIELVIIRPALVYGKNAPGNIARLSRIATRCPFLPFGLVANRKSFVSIENLVSLLALCITHPAASNQVFLAADTTPVSTKQLVNILSKVEETNTINFPFPVVLMRMAATLLGKKAMASQLFDDLEVDNTKARKMLGWKPCDGFD
;
A
#
# COMPACT_ATOMS: atom_id res chain seq x y z
N MET A 1 7.71 -20.41 9.39
CA MET A 1 8.21 -19.73 8.17
C MET A 1 7.19 -18.71 7.66
N VAL A 2 7.64 -17.57 7.12
CA VAL A 2 6.77 -16.52 6.55
C VAL A 2 6.94 -16.50 5.04
N LEU A 3 5.84 -16.66 4.29
CA LEU A 3 5.79 -16.43 2.85
C LEU A 3 5.40 -14.97 2.58
N VAL A 4 6.23 -14.25 1.83
CA VAL A 4 5.92 -12.89 1.35
C VAL A 4 5.75 -12.92 -0.16
N THR A 5 4.55 -12.64 -0.68
CA THR A 5 4.36 -12.54 -2.13
C THR A 5 4.75 -11.16 -2.66
N GLY A 6 5.39 -11.10 -3.82
CA GLY A 6 5.85 -9.83 -4.38
C GLY A 6 7.07 -9.24 -3.67
N GLY A 7 7.97 -10.09 -3.15
CA GLY A 7 9.12 -9.65 -2.36
C GLY A 7 10.16 -8.80 -3.10
N ASN A 8 10.17 -8.79 -4.42
CA ASN A 8 11.03 -7.89 -5.22
C ASN A 8 10.35 -6.53 -5.55
N GLY A 9 9.12 -6.31 -5.05
CA GLY A 9 8.40 -5.04 -5.14
C GLY A 9 8.93 -3.99 -4.15
N PHE A 10 8.38 -2.77 -4.22
CA PHE A 10 8.78 -1.65 -3.37
C PHE A 10 8.63 -1.98 -1.87
N ILE A 11 7.44 -2.42 -1.43
CA ILE A 11 7.21 -2.80 -0.03
C ILE A 11 7.87 -4.15 0.29
N GLY A 12 7.76 -5.11 -0.63
CA GLY A 12 8.22 -6.48 -0.40
C GLY A 12 9.70 -6.58 -0.09
N LYS A 13 10.53 -5.83 -0.81
CA LYS A 13 11.99 -5.81 -0.61
C LYS A 13 12.36 -5.36 0.81
N GLU A 14 11.79 -4.26 1.27
CA GLU A 14 12.06 -3.75 2.61
C GLU A 14 11.50 -4.70 3.68
N LEU A 15 10.31 -5.27 3.45
CA LEU A 15 9.71 -6.24 4.36
C LEU A 15 10.56 -7.51 4.51
N VAL A 16 10.99 -8.14 3.41
CA VAL A 16 11.80 -9.37 3.51
C VAL A 16 13.17 -9.10 4.13
N THR A 17 13.76 -7.92 3.86
CA THR A 17 15.01 -7.48 4.48
C THR A 17 14.86 -7.28 5.99
N PHE A 18 13.74 -6.75 6.42
CA PHE A 18 13.44 -6.58 7.84
C PHE A 18 13.20 -7.93 8.54
N LEU A 19 12.35 -8.77 7.94
CA LEU A 19 11.88 -10.02 8.57
C LEU A 19 12.97 -11.10 8.68
N GLN A 20 13.98 -11.12 7.80
CA GLN A 20 15.02 -12.17 7.80
C GLN A 20 15.80 -12.28 9.10
N ASN A 21 15.81 -11.23 9.93
CA ASN A 21 16.54 -11.23 11.19
C ASN A 21 15.84 -12.09 12.27
N ASP A 22 14.51 -12.18 12.21
CA ASP A 22 13.68 -12.82 13.25
C ASP A 22 12.90 -14.03 12.72
N PHE A 23 12.77 -14.17 11.41
CA PHE A 23 11.97 -15.22 10.76
C PHE A 23 12.71 -15.92 9.62
N THR A 24 12.42 -17.20 9.43
CA THR A 24 12.69 -17.84 8.13
C THR A 24 11.73 -17.28 7.11
N VAL A 25 12.26 -16.63 6.07
CA VAL A 25 11.47 -15.94 5.05
C VAL A 25 11.63 -16.61 3.70
N ARG A 26 10.50 -16.87 3.05
CA ARG A 26 10.42 -17.23 1.64
C ARG A 26 9.66 -16.14 0.90
N THR A 27 10.07 -15.84 -0.32
CA THR A 27 9.34 -14.87 -1.15
C THR A 27 8.98 -15.45 -2.50
N SER A 28 7.80 -15.09 -3.02
CA SER A 28 7.42 -15.35 -4.40
C SER A 28 7.63 -14.11 -5.27
N VAL A 29 8.15 -14.32 -6.46
CA VAL A 29 8.42 -13.29 -7.46
C VAL A 29 7.90 -13.74 -8.83
N ARG A 30 7.58 -12.76 -9.69
CA ARG A 30 7.12 -13.03 -11.06
C ARG A 30 8.21 -13.74 -11.88
N GLN A 31 9.41 -13.23 -11.81
CA GLN A 31 10.60 -13.74 -12.52
C GLN A 31 11.87 -13.32 -11.79
N LEU A 32 12.95 -14.04 -12.03
CA LEU A 32 14.26 -13.64 -11.53
C LEU A 32 14.83 -12.53 -12.43
N ASP A 33 14.75 -11.31 -11.97
CA ASP A 33 15.28 -10.12 -12.64
C ASP A 33 16.37 -9.43 -11.80
N GLY A 34 16.88 -8.29 -12.29
CA GLY A 34 17.89 -7.50 -11.57
C GLY A 34 17.43 -7.02 -10.19
N LYS A 35 16.11 -6.92 -9.92
CA LYS A 35 15.56 -6.54 -8.61
C LYS A 35 15.74 -7.65 -7.59
N CYS A 36 15.70 -8.91 -8.00
CA CYS A 36 15.92 -10.05 -7.11
C CYS A 36 17.36 -10.11 -6.59
N LYS A 37 18.35 -9.55 -7.32
CA LYS A 37 19.75 -9.45 -6.85
C LYS A 37 19.89 -8.59 -5.58
N ALA A 38 18.91 -7.75 -5.30
CA ALA A 38 18.89 -6.90 -4.11
C ALA A 38 18.14 -7.52 -2.93
N LEU A 39 17.66 -8.76 -3.06
CA LEU A 39 17.09 -9.52 -1.94
C LEU A 39 18.22 -10.15 -1.12
N PRO A 40 18.05 -10.26 0.21
CA PRO A 40 19.05 -10.90 1.04
C PRO A 40 19.28 -12.37 0.66
N PRO A 41 20.53 -12.87 0.67
CA PRO A 41 20.83 -14.26 0.33
C PRO A 41 20.15 -15.30 1.22
N SER A 42 19.79 -14.92 2.45
CA SER A 42 19.07 -15.76 3.41
C SER A 42 17.61 -16.01 3.04
N VAL A 43 17.03 -15.19 2.13
CA VAL A 43 15.62 -15.27 1.73
C VAL A 43 15.48 -16.23 0.55
N GLU A 44 14.76 -17.33 0.74
CA GLU A 44 14.43 -18.25 -0.33
C GLU A 44 13.50 -17.58 -1.33
N THR A 45 13.89 -17.57 -2.61
CA THR A 45 13.10 -16.95 -3.69
C THR A 45 12.51 -18.02 -4.61
N VAL A 46 11.18 -18.01 -4.74
CA VAL A 46 10.42 -18.92 -5.60
C VAL A 46 9.81 -18.12 -6.76
N VAL A 47 9.98 -18.59 -7.98
CA VAL A 47 9.34 -18.00 -9.17
C VAL A 47 7.95 -18.61 -9.31
N THR A 48 6.92 -17.75 -9.28
CA THR A 48 5.51 -18.14 -9.46
C THR A 48 4.90 -17.67 -10.77
N GLY A 49 5.63 -16.85 -11.54
CA GLY A 49 5.10 -16.22 -12.74
C GLY A 49 4.11 -15.08 -12.43
N ASP A 50 3.34 -14.70 -13.45
CA ASP A 50 2.21 -13.78 -13.25
C ASP A 50 1.12 -14.47 -12.41
N ILE A 51 0.67 -13.80 -11.36
CA ILE A 51 -0.33 -14.36 -10.46
C ILE A 51 -1.73 -14.30 -11.08
N SER A 52 -2.44 -15.41 -10.97
CA SER A 52 -3.80 -15.62 -11.44
C SER A 52 -4.52 -16.65 -10.54
N ASP A 53 -5.77 -16.96 -10.87
CA ASP A 53 -6.54 -18.06 -10.25
C ASP A 53 -6.01 -19.47 -10.58
N LYS A 54 -4.94 -19.58 -11.39
CA LYS A 54 -4.28 -20.82 -11.81
C LYS A 54 -2.82 -20.92 -11.37
N THR A 55 -2.34 -19.95 -10.60
CA THR A 55 -0.95 -19.94 -10.13
C THR A 55 -0.65 -21.17 -9.27
N ASN A 56 0.41 -21.89 -9.60
CA ASN A 56 0.87 -23.00 -8.76
C ASN A 56 1.65 -22.46 -7.55
N TRP A 57 1.03 -22.52 -6.38
CA TRP A 57 1.60 -22.07 -5.12
C TRP A 57 2.34 -23.14 -4.34
N ASN A 58 2.26 -24.43 -4.73
CA ASN A 58 2.74 -25.57 -3.94
C ASN A 58 4.14 -25.35 -3.36
N ARG A 59 5.11 -24.99 -4.21
CA ARG A 59 6.49 -24.77 -3.76
C ARG A 59 6.63 -23.51 -2.89
N ALA A 60 5.86 -22.47 -3.18
CA ALA A 60 5.96 -21.22 -2.44
C ALA A 60 5.36 -21.34 -1.03
N ILE A 61 4.25 -22.06 -0.89
CA ILE A 61 3.49 -22.13 0.35
C ILE A 61 3.91 -23.28 1.27
N ASP A 62 4.63 -24.28 0.75
CA ASP A 62 5.04 -25.46 1.51
C ASP A 62 5.79 -25.09 2.80
N GLY A 63 5.27 -25.52 3.95
CA GLY A 63 5.78 -25.22 5.28
C GLY A 63 5.59 -23.77 5.75
N ALA A 64 4.78 -22.95 5.07
CA ALA A 64 4.47 -21.60 5.51
C ALA A 64 3.47 -21.62 6.68
N ASP A 65 3.80 -20.92 7.76
CA ASP A 65 2.92 -20.68 8.91
C ASP A 65 2.12 -19.38 8.74
N VAL A 66 2.72 -18.38 8.08
CA VAL A 66 2.11 -17.08 7.82
C VAL A 66 2.33 -16.69 6.36
N VAL A 67 1.30 -16.16 5.71
CA VAL A 67 1.38 -15.55 4.37
C VAL A 67 1.15 -14.04 4.49
N ILE A 68 2.07 -13.24 3.92
CA ILE A 68 1.89 -11.78 3.73
C ILE A 68 1.74 -11.52 2.23
N HIS A 69 0.53 -11.15 1.82
CA HIS A 69 0.21 -10.96 0.41
C HIS A 69 0.34 -9.50 -0.01
N LEU A 70 1.46 -9.18 -0.67
CA LEU A 70 1.77 -7.86 -1.23
C LEU A 70 1.60 -7.81 -2.76
N ALA A 71 1.68 -8.97 -3.42
CA ALA A 71 1.57 -9.02 -4.87
C ALA A 71 0.20 -8.52 -5.34
N GLY A 72 0.22 -7.71 -6.39
CA GLY A 72 -1.00 -7.16 -6.97
C GLY A 72 -0.71 -6.21 -8.13
N ARG A 73 -1.74 -5.93 -8.92
CA ARG A 73 -1.72 -4.93 -9.97
C ARG A 73 -2.01 -3.56 -9.34
N ALA A 74 -1.05 -2.64 -9.40
CA ALA A 74 -1.15 -1.29 -8.83
C ALA A 74 -0.36 -0.27 -9.68
N HIS A 75 -0.57 1.02 -9.45
CA HIS A 75 0.18 2.13 -10.05
C HIS A 75 0.16 2.23 -11.58
N ILE A 76 -0.89 1.73 -12.24
CA ILE A 76 -1.09 1.92 -13.67
C ILE A 76 -1.87 3.22 -13.85
N LEU A 77 -1.15 4.28 -14.21
CA LEU A 77 -1.72 5.64 -14.31
C LEU A 77 -2.50 5.87 -15.60
N ASP A 78 -2.10 5.21 -16.69
CA ASP A 78 -2.72 5.30 -18.01
C ASP A 78 -3.00 3.87 -18.51
N ASP A 79 -4.05 3.24 -17.97
CA ASP A 79 -4.45 1.90 -18.38
C ASP A 79 -5.23 1.98 -19.69
N THR A 80 -4.61 1.52 -20.78
CA THR A 80 -5.21 1.52 -22.12
C THR A 80 -6.02 0.25 -22.43
N ALA A 81 -6.22 -0.63 -21.43
CA ALA A 81 -6.99 -1.84 -21.60
C ALA A 81 -8.48 -1.53 -21.85
N LEU A 82 -9.15 -2.36 -22.66
CA LEU A 82 -10.58 -2.22 -22.96
C LEU A 82 -11.47 -2.32 -21.71
N SER A 83 -11.04 -3.10 -20.71
CA SER A 83 -11.70 -3.23 -19.41
C SER A 83 -10.65 -3.28 -18.29
N PRO A 84 -10.17 -2.13 -17.80
CA PRO A 84 -9.16 -2.10 -16.72
C PRO A 84 -9.61 -2.83 -15.47
N ILE A 85 -10.87 -2.70 -15.07
CA ILE A 85 -11.44 -3.33 -13.88
C ILE A 85 -11.30 -4.87 -13.91
N ASP A 86 -11.48 -5.50 -15.06
CA ASP A 86 -11.39 -6.96 -15.16
C ASP A 86 -9.97 -7.46 -14.93
N LEU A 87 -8.97 -6.70 -15.42
CA LEU A 87 -7.56 -6.99 -15.15
C LEU A 87 -7.18 -6.77 -13.67
N PHE A 88 -7.76 -5.76 -13.03
CA PHE A 88 -7.59 -5.58 -11.58
C PHE A 88 -8.24 -6.73 -10.80
N ARG A 89 -9.46 -7.16 -11.16
CA ARG A 89 -10.16 -8.28 -10.54
C ARG A 89 -9.41 -9.60 -10.70
N GLU A 90 -8.86 -9.86 -11.88
CA GLU A 90 -8.09 -11.08 -12.14
C GLU A 90 -6.92 -11.21 -11.16
N VAL A 91 -6.13 -10.15 -11.02
CA VAL A 91 -4.92 -10.18 -10.20
C VAL A 91 -5.20 -9.89 -8.73
N ASN A 92 -6.02 -8.88 -8.41
CA ASN A 92 -6.17 -8.41 -7.02
C ASN A 92 -7.27 -9.16 -6.27
N THR A 93 -8.25 -9.73 -6.99
CA THR A 93 -9.37 -10.45 -6.36
C THR A 93 -9.22 -11.95 -6.55
N LYS A 94 -9.29 -12.47 -7.78
CA LYS A 94 -9.31 -13.91 -8.04
C LYS A 94 -8.01 -14.60 -7.65
N ALA A 95 -6.85 -14.03 -8.05
CA ALA A 95 -5.56 -14.61 -7.68
C ALA A 95 -5.30 -14.57 -6.18
N THR A 96 -5.78 -13.53 -5.48
CA THR A 96 -5.70 -13.42 -4.02
C THR A 96 -6.52 -14.50 -3.34
N LEU A 97 -7.75 -14.74 -3.80
CA LEU A 97 -8.61 -15.81 -3.25
C LEU A 97 -8.02 -17.18 -3.51
N HIS A 98 -7.52 -17.42 -4.70
CA HIS A 98 -6.84 -18.67 -5.00
C HIS A 98 -5.64 -18.93 -4.08
N LEU A 99 -4.81 -17.91 -3.82
CA LEU A 99 -3.73 -18.02 -2.84
C LEU A 99 -4.25 -18.30 -1.42
N PHE A 100 -5.35 -17.65 -1.03
CA PHE A 100 -5.98 -17.88 0.27
C PHE A 100 -6.48 -19.32 0.40
N ASP A 101 -7.15 -19.86 -0.61
CA ASP A 101 -7.62 -21.24 -0.63
C ASP A 101 -6.46 -22.25 -0.53
N GLU A 102 -5.36 -21.98 -1.22
CA GLU A 102 -4.14 -22.79 -1.10
C GLU A 102 -3.51 -22.64 0.29
N ALA A 103 -3.57 -21.46 0.91
CA ALA A 103 -3.12 -21.26 2.29
C ALA A 103 -3.94 -22.09 3.29
N VAL A 104 -5.26 -22.12 3.15
CA VAL A 104 -6.14 -22.95 3.98
C VAL A 104 -5.80 -24.44 3.81
N LYS A 105 -5.67 -24.94 2.57
CA LYS A 105 -5.33 -26.35 2.28
C LYS A 105 -3.97 -26.77 2.87
N ASN A 106 -3.01 -25.86 2.94
CA ASN A 106 -1.68 -26.13 3.47
C ASN A 106 -1.52 -25.83 4.97
N GLY A 107 -2.62 -25.53 5.69
CA GLY A 107 -2.61 -25.33 7.13
C GLY A 107 -1.92 -24.06 7.58
N VAL A 108 -1.88 -23.02 6.73
CA VAL A 108 -1.37 -21.70 7.10
C VAL A 108 -2.21 -21.13 8.24
N ARG A 109 -1.59 -20.73 9.31
CA ARG A 109 -2.27 -20.20 10.50
C ARG A 109 -2.82 -18.79 10.28
N ARG A 110 -2.06 -17.91 9.58
CA ARG A 110 -2.43 -16.49 9.41
C ARG A 110 -2.16 -16.00 8.00
N PHE A 111 -3.14 -15.29 7.46
CA PHE A 111 -3.07 -14.62 6.17
C PHE A 111 -3.17 -13.10 6.36
N ILE A 112 -2.11 -12.35 6.02
CA ILE A 112 -2.04 -10.89 6.10
C ILE A 112 -2.19 -10.32 4.70
N PHE A 113 -3.34 -9.68 4.44
CA PHE A 113 -3.64 -9.07 3.15
C PHE A 113 -3.34 -7.56 3.19
N VAL A 114 -2.48 -7.10 2.30
CA VAL A 114 -2.23 -5.67 2.12
C VAL A 114 -3.19 -5.11 1.08
N SER A 115 -4.15 -4.35 1.58
CA SER A 115 -5.19 -3.65 0.84
C SER A 115 -4.77 -2.19 0.55
N SER A 116 -5.65 -1.24 0.67
CA SER A 116 -5.41 0.19 0.44
C SER A 116 -6.41 1.05 1.19
N ILE A 117 -6.01 2.23 1.64
CA ILE A 117 -6.93 3.26 2.16
C ILE A 117 -7.97 3.69 1.12
N GLY A 118 -7.67 3.51 -0.18
CA GLY A 118 -8.61 3.76 -1.25
C GLY A 118 -9.92 2.97 -1.16
N VAL A 119 -9.96 1.90 -0.35
CA VAL A 119 -11.19 1.17 -0.01
C VAL A 119 -12.13 2.04 0.82
N ASN A 120 -11.60 2.83 1.76
CA ASN A 120 -12.41 3.78 2.54
C ASN A 120 -12.90 4.96 1.69
N GLY A 121 -12.06 5.44 0.77
CA GLY A 121 -12.36 6.56 -0.11
C GLY A 121 -11.11 7.33 -0.53
N ASN A 122 -11.32 8.41 -1.28
CA ASN A 122 -10.23 9.24 -1.81
C ASN A 122 -10.13 10.62 -1.15
N ILE A 123 -11.16 11.03 -0.42
CA ILE A 123 -11.30 12.39 0.14
C ILE A 123 -11.94 12.28 1.52
N THR A 124 -11.40 13.01 2.48
CA THR A 124 -12.02 13.20 3.79
C THR A 124 -12.63 14.60 3.92
N HIS A 125 -13.70 14.70 4.69
CA HIS A 125 -14.44 15.95 4.90
C HIS A 125 -14.38 16.35 6.38
N GLY A 126 -13.20 16.76 6.85
CA GLY A 126 -12.97 17.24 8.21
C GLY A 126 -12.95 16.16 9.29
N LYS A 127 -13.11 14.87 8.93
CA LYS A 127 -12.99 13.73 9.84
C LYS A 127 -12.10 12.67 9.20
N PRO A 128 -11.03 12.21 9.88
CA PRO A 128 -10.18 11.13 9.39
C PRO A 128 -10.97 9.83 9.17
N PHE A 129 -10.57 9.04 8.17
CA PHE A 129 -11.07 7.68 7.99
C PHE A 129 -10.69 6.77 9.15
N THR A 130 -11.64 5.93 9.53
CA THR A 130 -11.49 4.85 10.53
C THR A 130 -11.84 3.50 9.90
N GLU A 131 -11.58 2.41 10.61
CA GLU A 131 -11.96 1.06 10.16
C GLU A 131 -13.48 0.82 10.16
N GLN A 132 -14.26 1.66 10.88
CA GLN A 132 -15.72 1.57 10.95
C GLN A 132 -16.43 2.30 9.81
N ASP A 133 -15.74 3.15 9.07
CA ASP A 133 -16.36 3.89 7.97
C ASP A 133 -16.76 2.94 6.83
N SER A 134 -17.93 3.17 6.26
CA SER A 134 -18.41 2.39 5.11
C SER A 134 -17.44 2.53 3.93
N PRO A 135 -17.06 1.43 3.29
CA PRO A 135 -16.19 1.49 2.12
C PRO A 135 -16.82 2.24 0.94
N GLU A 136 -16.09 3.19 0.37
CA GLU A 136 -16.47 3.98 -0.81
C GLU A 136 -15.33 3.98 -1.85
N PRO A 137 -14.99 2.82 -2.46
CA PRO A 137 -13.88 2.72 -3.39
C PRO A 137 -14.15 3.52 -4.68
N ALA A 138 -13.33 4.54 -4.95
CA ALA A 138 -13.54 5.48 -6.05
C ALA A 138 -12.66 5.19 -7.28
N SER A 139 -11.98 4.04 -7.35
CA SER A 139 -11.16 3.61 -8.50
C SER A 139 -11.26 2.10 -8.68
N ASP A 140 -11.00 1.62 -9.90
CA ASP A 140 -11.01 0.18 -10.23
C ASP A 140 -10.03 -0.61 -9.34
N TYR A 141 -8.86 -0.03 -9.06
CA TYR A 141 -7.91 -0.60 -8.11
C TYR A 141 -8.51 -0.74 -6.71
N ALA A 142 -9.07 0.33 -6.17
CA ALA A 142 -9.67 0.31 -4.83
C ALA A 142 -10.88 -0.64 -4.76
N LEU A 143 -11.70 -0.66 -5.81
CA LEU A 143 -12.84 -1.58 -5.92
C LEU A 143 -12.38 -3.04 -5.93
N SER A 144 -11.34 -3.39 -6.71
CA SER A 144 -10.80 -4.76 -6.74
C SER A 144 -10.22 -5.19 -5.39
N LYS A 145 -9.58 -4.28 -4.65
CA LYS A 145 -9.11 -4.55 -3.28
C LYS A 145 -10.26 -4.75 -2.31
N TYR A 146 -11.30 -3.93 -2.40
CA TYR A 146 -12.50 -4.08 -1.56
C TYR A 146 -13.24 -5.40 -1.84
N GLU A 147 -13.39 -5.78 -3.11
CA GLU A 147 -13.97 -7.07 -3.49
C GLU A 147 -13.16 -8.25 -2.92
N ALA A 148 -11.83 -8.15 -2.93
CA ALA A 148 -10.95 -9.14 -2.30
C ALA A 148 -11.16 -9.20 -0.79
N GLU A 149 -11.18 -8.06 -0.09
CA GLU A 149 -11.43 -8.01 1.35
C GLU A 149 -12.74 -8.69 1.75
N LYS A 150 -13.83 -8.41 1.01
CA LYS A 150 -15.15 -9.03 1.28
C LYS A 150 -15.10 -10.54 1.14
N GLN A 151 -14.51 -11.03 0.05
CA GLN A 151 -14.47 -12.46 -0.23
C GLN A 151 -13.51 -13.18 0.73
N LEU A 152 -12.36 -12.59 1.05
CA LEU A 152 -11.44 -13.12 2.07
C LEU A 152 -12.11 -13.22 3.44
N THR A 153 -12.87 -12.19 3.84
CA THR A 153 -13.59 -12.19 5.12
C THR A 153 -14.62 -13.32 5.19
N LEU A 154 -15.36 -13.55 4.09
CA LEU A 154 -16.33 -14.65 4.00
C LEU A 154 -15.63 -16.02 4.04
N ALA A 155 -14.52 -16.18 3.32
CA ALA A 155 -13.76 -17.43 3.28
C ALA A 155 -13.06 -17.71 4.63
N ALA A 156 -12.51 -16.70 5.28
CA ALA A 156 -11.89 -16.82 6.60
C ALA A 156 -12.90 -17.24 7.68
N ALA A 157 -14.14 -16.74 7.61
CA ALA A 157 -15.20 -17.15 8.54
C ALA A 157 -15.61 -18.65 8.42
N GLN A 158 -15.19 -19.31 7.35
CA GLN A 158 -15.45 -20.73 7.08
C GLN A 158 -14.20 -21.63 7.25
N SER A 159 -13.12 -21.07 7.80
CA SER A 159 -11.84 -21.76 7.97
C SER A 159 -11.19 -21.37 9.30
N ASP A 160 -10.15 -22.11 9.71
CA ASP A 160 -9.40 -21.82 10.93
C ASP A 160 -8.29 -20.79 10.73
N ILE A 161 -8.14 -20.22 9.53
CA ILE A 161 -7.09 -19.26 9.20
C ILE A 161 -7.42 -17.87 9.76
N GLU A 162 -6.49 -17.26 10.45
CA GLU A 162 -6.62 -15.90 10.96
C GLU A 162 -6.37 -14.89 9.83
N LEU A 163 -7.37 -14.11 9.49
CA LEU A 163 -7.25 -13.05 8.48
C LEU A 163 -6.87 -11.70 9.11
N VAL A 164 -5.82 -11.07 8.59
CA VAL A 164 -5.48 -9.69 8.93
C VAL A 164 -5.50 -8.84 7.66
N ILE A 165 -6.20 -7.72 7.69
CA ILE A 165 -6.27 -6.79 6.56
C ILE A 165 -5.60 -5.48 6.96
N ILE A 166 -4.62 -5.03 6.18
CA ILE A 166 -3.95 -3.74 6.37
C ILE A 166 -4.34 -2.83 5.22
N ARG A 167 -4.91 -1.66 5.52
CA ARG A 167 -5.21 -0.60 4.55
C ARG A 167 -4.19 0.54 4.73
N PRO A 168 -3.06 0.51 4.03
CA PRO A 168 -2.09 1.60 4.13
C PRO A 168 -2.60 2.87 3.46
N ALA A 169 -2.28 4.02 4.05
CA ALA A 169 -2.26 5.29 3.37
C ALA A 169 -1.22 5.28 2.23
N LEU A 170 -1.02 6.41 1.53
CA LEU A 170 -0.01 6.45 0.47
C LEU A 170 1.38 6.18 1.06
N VAL A 171 1.99 5.08 0.61
CA VAL A 171 3.30 4.65 1.11
C VAL A 171 4.40 5.47 0.46
N TYR A 172 5.28 6.06 1.28
CA TYR A 172 6.46 6.79 0.80
C TYR A 172 7.76 6.17 1.34
N GLY A 173 8.84 6.53 0.71
CA GLY A 173 10.19 6.07 1.02
C GLY A 173 11.10 6.20 -0.20
N LYS A 174 12.35 5.79 -0.07
CA LYS A 174 13.32 5.81 -1.18
C LYS A 174 12.82 4.93 -2.33
N ASN A 175 12.78 5.49 -3.54
CA ASN A 175 12.28 4.82 -4.74
C ASN A 175 10.77 4.49 -4.73
N ALA A 176 9.95 5.21 -3.94
CA ALA A 176 8.51 5.03 -3.94
C ALA A 176 7.92 5.22 -5.36
N PRO A 177 7.09 4.28 -5.85
CA PRO A 177 6.51 4.37 -7.19
C PRO A 177 5.32 5.34 -7.25
N GLY A 178 4.74 5.47 -8.45
CA GLY A 178 3.46 6.15 -8.65
C GLY A 178 3.50 7.66 -8.43
N ASN A 179 2.53 8.19 -7.69
CA ASN A 179 2.34 9.63 -7.51
C ASN A 179 3.45 10.30 -6.68
N ILE A 180 4.06 9.58 -5.73
CA ILE A 180 5.21 10.10 -4.98
C ILE A 180 6.39 10.30 -5.91
N ALA A 181 6.75 9.30 -6.74
CA ALA A 181 7.82 9.45 -7.73
C ALA A 181 7.55 10.59 -8.73
N ARG A 182 6.28 10.78 -9.11
CA ARG A 182 5.90 11.88 -10.01
C ARG A 182 6.07 13.24 -9.33
N LEU A 183 5.64 13.37 -8.09
CA LEU A 183 5.77 14.61 -7.32
C LEU A 183 7.25 14.93 -7.01
N SER A 184 8.05 13.91 -6.62
CA SER A 184 9.51 14.05 -6.45
C SER A 184 10.16 14.58 -7.74
N ARG A 185 9.84 13.97 -8.89
CA ARG A 185 10.37 14.42 -10.19
C ARG A 185 9.98 15.85 -10.54
N ILE A 186 8.77 16.29 -10.18
CA ILE A 186 8.34 17.67 -10.37
C ILE A 186 9.12 18.60 -9.43
N ALA A 187 9.24 18.24 -8.16
CA ALA A 187 9.99 18.99 -7.16
C ALA A 187 11.47 19.15 -7.53
N THR A 188 12.08 18.14 -8.16
CA THR A 188 13.50 18.20 -8.58
C THR A 188 13.73 19.00 -9.87
N ARG A 189 12.76 19.05 -10.77
CA ARG A 189 12.90 19.68 -12.10
C ARG A 189 12.38 21.10 -12.18
N CYS A 190 11.45 21.45 -11.29
CA CYS A 190 10.78 22.77 -11.31
C CYS A 190 11.24 23.59 -10.11
N PRO A 191 12.06 24.63 -10.32
CA PRO A 191 12.53 25.47 -9.21
C PRO A 191 11.41 26.33 -8.59
N PHE A 192 10.29 26.50 -9.29
CA PHE A 192 9.11 27.25 -8.81
C PHE A 192 7.84 26.41 -8.95
N LEU A 193 7.10 26.24 -7.86
CA LEU A 193 5.82 25.53 -7.84
C LEU A 193 4.72 26.39 -7.20
N PRO A 194 3.48 26.35 -7.69
CA PRO A 194 2.38 27.20 -7.23
C PRO A 194 1.69 26.65 -5.99
N PHE A 195 2.43 26.00 -5.08
CA PHE A 195 1.82 25.32 -3.91
C PHE A 195 1.88 26.12 -2.62
N GLY A 196 2.32 27.39 -2.67
CA GLY A 196 2.50 28.21 -1.46
C GLY A 196 1.24 28.38 -0.60
N LEU A 197 0.04 28.36 -1.21
CA LEU A 197 -1.24 28.44 -0.50
C LEU A 197 -1.95 27.10 -0.32
N VAL A 198 -1.32 25.97 -0.65
CA VAL A 198 -1.91 24.64 -0.45
C VAL A 198 -1.76 24.24 1.02
N ALA A 199 -2.88 24.07 1.71
CA ALA A 199 -2.97 23.75 3.14
C ALA A 199 -3.82 22.50 3.40
N ASN A 200 -3.92 21.60 2.42
CA ASN A 200 -4.63 20.33 2.57
C ASN A 200 -3.92 19.42 3.58
N ARG A 201 -4.65 18.42 4.10
CA ARG A 201 -4.18 17.48 5.10
C ARG A 201 -4.21 16.06 4.53
N LYS A 202 -3.04 15.46 4.36
CA LYS A 202 -2.90 14.09 3.83
C LYS A 202 -2.10 13.23 4.77
N SER A 203 -2.66 12.08 5.08
CA SER A 203 -1.93 11.00 5.75
C SER A 203 -1.11 10.21 4.74
N PHE A 204 0.10 9.93 5.14
CA PHE A 204 1.04 9.04 4.46
C PHE A 204 1.48 7.97 5.44
N VAL A 205 2.15 6.95 4.97
CA VAL A 205 2.85 5.99 5.81
C VAL A 205 4.25 5.75 5.25
N SER A 206 5.26 5.88 6.09
CA SER A 206 6.62 5.54 5.68
C SER A 206 6.72 4.03 5.46
N ILE A 207 7.63 3.63 4.58
CA ILE A 207 7.84 2.21 4.31
C ILE A 207 8.29 1.47 5.57
N GLU A 208 9.10 2.11 6.40
CA GLU A 208 9.61 1.58 7.67
C GLU A 208 8.45 1.35 8.65
N ASN A 209 7.53 2.31 8.78
CA ASN A 209 6.36 2.20 9.62
C ASN A 209 5.40 1.09 9.12
N LEU A 210 5.16 1.01 7.82
CA LEU A 210 4.33 -0.06 7.27
C LEU A 210 4.96 -1.44 7.50
N VAL A 211 6.26 -1.58 7.28
CA VAL A 211 7.00 -2.83 7.50
C VAL A 211 6.93 -3.24 8.97
N SER A 212 7.11 -2.29 9.91
CA SER A 212 7.01 -2.57 11.35
C SER A 212 5.61 -3.04 11.77
N LEU A 213 4.55 -2.46 11.20
CA LEU A 213 3.18 -2.90 11.45
C LEU A 213 2.92 -4.31 10.90
N LEU A 214 3.37 -4.58 9.66
CA LEU A 214 3.23 -5.91 9.05
C LEU A 214 3.96 -6.98 9.87
N ALA A 215 5.19 -6.70 10.32
CA ALA A 215 5.96 -7.60 11.16
C ALA A 215 5.25 -7.87 12.51
N LEU A 216 4.72 -6.82 13.14
CA LEU A 216 3.96 -6.96 14.39
C LEU A 216 2.72 -7.84 14.21
N CYS A 217 2.03 -7.73 13.07
CA CYS A 217 0.86 -8.53 12.75
C CYS A 217 1.16 -10.03 12.56
N ILE A 218 2.42 -10.44 12.35
CA ILE A 218 2.77 -11.86 12.19
C ILE A 218 2.43 -12.67 13.43
N THR A 219 2.76 -12.15 14.62
CA THR A 219 2.67 -12.89 15.88
C THR A 219 1.68 -12.32 16.89
N HIS A 220 1.31 -11.03 16.76
CA HIS A 220 0.48 -10.39 17.78
C HIS A 220 -0.94 -11.01 17.81
N PRO A 221 -1.42 -11.50 18.99
CA PRO A 221 -2.71 -12.19 19.07
C PRO A 221 -3.90 -11.29 18.76
N ALA A 222 -3.85 -10.01 19.17
CA ALA A 222 -4.94 -9.06 18.89
C ALA A 222 -5.03 -8.64 17.40
N ALA A 223 -4.11 -9.10 16.53
CA ALA A 223 -4.21 -8.86 15.09
C ALA A 223 -5.20 -9.82 14.39
N SER A 224 -5.50 -10.97 15.01
CA SER A 224 -6.37 -12.00 14.45
C SER A 224 -7.74 -11.44 14.07
N ASN A 225 -8.14 -11.67 12.80
CA ASN A 225 -9.44 -11.29 12.26
C ASN A 225 -9.75 -9.78 12.36
N GLN A 226 -8.71 -8.94 12.18
CA GLN A 226 -8.83 -7.50 12.27
C GLN A 226 -8.48 -6.80 10.95
N VAL A 227 -9.09 -5.61 10.77
CA VAL A 227 -8.69 -4.61 9.80
C VAL A 227 -7.96 -3.50 10.54
N PHE A 228 -6.82 -3.03 10.00
CA PHE A 228 -6.08 -1.89 10.51
C PHE A 228 -5.78 -0.88 9.41
N LEU A 229 -5.95 0.40 9.73
CA LEU A 229 -5.47 1.49 8.90
C LEU A 229 -4.03 1.81 9.27
N ALA A 230 -3.15 1.95 8.26
CA ALA A 230 -1.74 2.27 8.47
C ALA A 230 -1.42 3.67 7.95
N ALA A 231 -1.05 4.56 8.85
CA ALA A 231 -0.60 5.92 8.56
C ALA A 231 0.41 6.39 9.62
N ASP A 232 1.26 7.32 9.25
CA ASP A 232 2.10 8.06 10.21
C ASP A 232 1.23 8.96 11.09
N THR A 233 1.78 9.49 12.18
CA THR A 233 1.00 10.24 13.16
C THR A 233 0.58 11.62 12.67
N THR A 234 1.37 12.25 11.82
CA THR A 234 1.17 13.64 11.40
C THR A 234 0.80 13.74 9.92
N PRO A 235 -0.42 14.19 9.57
CA PRO A 235 -0.76 14.47 8.19
C PRO A 235 0.01 15.72 7.69
N VAL A 236 0.43 15.70 6.43
CA VAL A 236 1.17 16.79 5.79
C VAL A 236 0.42 17.33 4.57
N SER A 237 0.63 18.62 4.27
CA SER A 237 0.10 19.23 3.04
C SER A 237 0.97 18.89 1.83
N THR A 238 0.41 19.03 0.63
CA THR A 238 1.20 18.88 -0.61
C THR A 238 2.38 19.85 -0.65
N LYS A 239 2.22 21.07 -0.13
CA LYS A 239 3.33 22.03 0.05
C LYS A 239 4.44 21.47 0.93
N GLN A 240 4.07 20.94 2.10
CA GLN A 240 5.05 20.36 3.04
C GLN A 240 5.75 19.15 2.42
N LEU A 241 4.99 18.25 1.77
CA LEU A 241 5.55 17.09 1.08
C LEU A 241 6.57 17.51 0.00
N VAL A 242 6.25 18.51 -0.81
CA VAL A 242 7.20 19.04 -1.82
C VAL A 242 8.46 19.58 -1.17
N ASN A 243 8.34 20.34 -0.07
CA ASN A 243 9.50 20.83 0.65
C ASN A 243 10.40 19.72 1.21
N ILE A 244 9.78 18.64 1.72
CA ILE A 244 10.49 17.46 2.22
C ILE A 244 11.22 16.75 1.07
N LEU A 245 10.51 16.49 -0.02
CA LEU A 245 11.10 15.85 -1.21
C LEU A 245 12.26 16.68 -1.78
N SER A 246 12.11 18.00 -1.82
CA SER A 246 13.17 18.88 -2.29
C SER A 246 14.42 18.82 -1.39
N LYS A 247 14.24 18.74 -0.07
CA LYS A 247 15.37 18.57 0.87
C LYS A 247 16.08 17.24 0.69
N VAL A 248 15.31 16.14 0.56
CA VAL A 248 15.87 14.79 0.35
C VAL A 248 16.67 14.69 -0.95
N GLU A 249 16.21 15.36 -1.99
CA GLU A 249 16.86 15.38 -3.32
C GLU A 249 17.89 16.52 -3.46
N GLU A 250 18.21 17.23 -2.36
CA GLU A 250 19.16 18.34 -2.32
C GLU A 250 18.87 19.44 -3.35
N THR A 251 17.57 19.73 -3.60
CA THR A 251 17.10 20.74 -4.53
C THR A 251 16.45 21.93 -3.81
N ASN A 252 16.43 23.08 -4.45
CA ASN A 252 15.82 24.29 -3.91
C ASN A 252 14.53 24.65 -4.68
N THR A 253 13.42 24.02 -4.30
CA THR A 253 12.12 24.35 -4.87
C THR A 253 11.41 25.42 -4.06
N ILE A 254 11.03 26.52 -4.70
CA ILE A 254 10.30 27.63 -4.08
C ILE A 254 8.82 27.46 -4.36
N ASN A 255 8.02 27.32 -3.30
CA ASN A 255 6.56 27.29 -3.40
C ASN A 255 6.01 28.71 -3.31
N PHE A 256 5.67 29.31 -4.45
CA PHE A 256 5.06 30.64 -4.49
C PHE A 256 3.54 30.60 -4.22
N PRO A 257 2.97 31.65 -3.62
CA PRO A 257 1.54 31.70 -3.32
C PRO A 257 0.73 31.85 -4.61
N PHE A 258 -0.14 30.86 -4.87
CA PHE A 258 -1.09 30.89 -5.97
C PHE A 258 -2.45 30.34 -5.50
N PRO A 259 -3.59 30.98 -5.88
CA PRO A 259 -4.91 30.56 -5.42
C PRO A 259 -5.26 29.14 -5.88
N VAL A 260 -5.56 28.26 -4.91
CA VAL A 260 -5.92 26.84 -5.16
C VAL A 260 -7.13 26.71 -6.06
N VAL A 261 -8.10 27.62 -5.93
CA VAL A 261 -9.33 27.64 -6.77
C VAL A 261 -8.97 27.78 -8.25
N LEU A 262 -8.04 28.68 -8.59
CA LEU A 262 -7.61 28.86 -9.99
C LEU A 262 -6.88 27.63 -10.53
N MET A 263 -6.05 26.97 -9.71
CA MET A 263 -5.40 25.71 -10.10
C MET A 263 -6.44 24.60 -10.36
N ARG A 264 -7.47 24.50 -9.52
CA ARG A 264 -8.58 23.54 -9.71
C ARG A 264 -9.37 23.82 -10.99
N MET A 265 -9.67 25.09 -11.26
CA MET A 265 -10.37 25.50 -12.48
C MET A 265 -9.53 25.16 -13.73
N ALA A 266 -8.26 25.50 -13.76
CA ALA A 266 -7.35 25.18 -14.85
C ALA A 266 -7.24 23.65 -15.06
N ALA A 267 -7.11 22.88 -13.98
CA ALA A 267 -7.06 21.43 -14.07
C ALA A 267 -8.38 20.82 -14.61
N THR A 268 -9.53 21.39 -14.24
CA THR A 268 -10.84 20.96 -14.74
C THR A 268 -10.97 21.23 -16.25
N LEU A 269 -10.57 22.42 -16.70
CA LEU A 269 -10.57 22.79 -18.13
C LEU A 269 -9.65 21.90 -18.97
N LEU A 270 -8.54 21.41 -18.37
CA LEU A 270 -7.59 20.50 -19.01
C LEU A 270 -7.97 19.01 -18.86
N GLY A 271 -9.16 18.69 -18.34
CA GLY A 271 -9.60 17.30 -18.11
C GLY A 271 -8.81 16.58 -16.99
N LYS A 272 -8.07 17.31 -16.13
CA LYS A 272 -7.20 16.75 -15.08
C LYS A 272 -7.79 16.90 -13.67
N LYS A 273 -9.12 16.88 -13.54
CA LYS A 273 -9.81 17.02 -12.25
C LYS A 273 -9.34 16.00 -11.20
N ALA A 274 -9.14 14.75 -11.59
CA ALA A 274 -8.65 13.70 -10.67
C ALA A 274 -7.24 14.02 -10.11
N MET A 275 -6.35 14.58 -10.94
CA MET A 275 -5.02 15.00 -10.49
C MET A 275 -5.10 16.18 -9.51
N ALA A 276 -6.00 17.14 -9.76
CA ALA A 276 -6.22 18.27 -8.85
C ALA A 276 -6.76 17.78 -7.49
N SER A 277 -7.70 16.85 -7.49
CA SER A 277 -8.20 16.20 -6.27
C SER A 277 -7.05 15.52 -5.49
N GLN A 278 -6.22 14.74 -6.17
CA GLN A 278 -5.07 14.11 -5.53
C GLN A 278 -4.06 15.10 -4.92
N LEU A 279 -3.94 16.30 -5.45
CA LEU A 279 -2.99 17.30 -4.94
C LEU A 279 -3.58 18.22 -3.87
N PHE A 280 -4.87 18.49 -3.91
CA PHE A 280 -5.47 19.58 -3.13
C PHE A 280 -6.55 19.15 -2.15
N ASP A 281 -7.11 17.93 -2.25
CA ASP A 281 -8.11 17.44 -1.31
C ASP A 281 -7.45 16.79 -0.09
N ASP A 282 -8.19 16.77 1.01
CA ASP A 282 -7.79 16.11 2.24
C ASP A 282 -7.99 14.60 2.13
N LEU A 283 -7.10 13.85 2.77
CA LEU A 283 -7.24 12.43 3.01
C LEU A 283 -6.55 12.10 4.32
N GLU A 284 -7.29 12.15 5.40
CA GLU A 284 -6.78 11.88 6.74
C GLU A 284 -7.16 10.47 7.19
N VAL A 285 -6.26 9.83 7.93
CA VAL A 285 -6.41 8.44 8.41
C VAL A 285 -6.15 8.39 9.90
N ASP A 286 -7.06 7.79 10.65
CA ASP A 286 -6.88 7.52 12.07
C ASP A 286 -6.25 6.13 12.28
N ASN A 287 -5.02 6.12 12.77
CA ASN A 287 -4.25 4.90 13.06
C ASN A 287 -4.41 4.43 14.53
N THR A 288 -5.33 5.03 15.30
CA THR A 288 -5.48 4.81 16.75
C THR A 288 -5.74 3.35 17.09
N LYS A 289 -6.50 2.62 16.26
CA LYS A 289 -6.79 1.19 16.48
C LYS A 289 -5.50 0.36 16.47
N ALA A 290 -4.66 0.51 15.46
CA ALA A 290 -3.38 -0.22 15.37
C ALA A 290 -2.47 0.12 16.57
N ARG A 291 -2.38 1.39 16.93
CA ARG A 291 -1.58 1.84 18.08
C ARG A 291 -2.08 1.29 19.41
N LYS A 292 -3.39 1.30 19.67
CA LYS A 292 -3.96 0.86 20.94
C LYS A 292 -4.01 -0.66 21.07
N MET A 293 -4.41 -1.37 20.02
CA MET A 293 -4.58 -2.81 20.09
C MET A 293 -3.26 -3.59 19.99
N LEU A 294 -2.35 -3.10 19.14
CA LEU A 294 -1.08 -3.79 18.87
C LEU A 294 0.12 -3.15 19.58
N GLY A 295 -0.06 -1.99 20.23
CA GLY A 295 1.08 -1.24 20.75
C GLY A 295 2.00 -0.67 19.67
N TRP A 296 1.54 -0.60 18.42
CA TRP A 296 2.30 -0.07 17.30
C TRP A 296 2.70 1.39 17.53
N LYS A 297 3.97 1.70 17.31
CA LYS A 297 4.55 3.04 17.50
C LYS A 297 5.18 3.52 16.20
N PRO A 298 4.39 4.10 15.29
CA PRO A 298 4.96 4.69 14.10
C PRO A 298 5.83 5.89 14.47
N CYS A 299 7.03 5.96 13.89
CA CYS A 299 7.85 7.17 13.96
C CYS A 299 7.23 8.26 13.12
N ASP A 300 7.44 9.53 13.46
CA ASP A 300 7.11 10.64 12.57
C ASP A 300 8.11 10.60 11.41
N GLY A 301 7.68 10.09 10.28
CA GLY A 301 8.54 9.70 9.18
C GLY A 301 9.07 10.86 8.32
N PHE A 302 8.79 12.11 8.71
CA PHE A 302 9.28 13.32 8.04
C PHE A 302 10.25 14.16 8.91
N ASP A 303 10.70 13.61 10.05
CA ASP A 303 11.74 14.22 10.90
C ASP A 303 13.16 13.88 10.43
#